data_b9c5325c572af17e7b77f011beb1c80e
#
_entry.id   b9c5325c572af17e7b77f011beb1c80e
#
_cell.length_a   1.000
_cell.length_b   1.000
_cell.length_c   1.000
_cell.angle_alpha   90.00
_cell.angle_beta   90.00
_cell.angle_gamma   90.00
#
_symmetry.space_group_name_H-M   'P 1'
#
loop_
_entity.id
_entity.type
_entity.pdbx_description
1 polymer ?
#
loop_
_entity_poly.entity_id
_entity_poly.type
_entity_poly.pdbx_seq_one_letter_code
_entity_poly.pdbx_strand_id
1 'polypeptide(L)'
;MKILVKCALALVFVSFYVQAQEKPQAFVGATIIPIVGQPIENGVLIVQRGKIVAVGARAAVTIPSDAATIDVTGKTMMPGLVDSHSHIGEVAGADGSAPIQPEVRILDSINVLDNSIRRAQAGGITTVNVMPGSGHLNSGQTLYLKVKNGRTIDDLLIYDKNGKYMGGMKFANGTNPMRPGGAGPFPGTRAKEASLMREQLLRAQEYREKVRRAGNDKSKLPTRDLAMEALAEVLDGRRIVHFHTHRHDDILTALRLQKEFGFRLVLHHVTEGWKVAPEIAKANVPTSIIVIDSPGGKLETVDLRFDTGAILDKAGVLVGFHTDDYITDSRLFLRSAGIGVRGGMSREKALYAVTMANAKMLDLDSRVGSLEPGKDADFIVLSGDPLSVYTHVLQTFVEGTKVFDRSDPKDYEIATGGFDVKSELHAHIDCFEDITNGGQR
;
A
#
# COMPACT_ATOMS: atom_id res chain seq x y z
N MET A 1 59.38 38.84 11.55
CA MET A 1 59.33 37.39 11.45
C MET A 1 58.05 36.93 12.17
N LYS A 2 56.93 36.84 11.44
CA LYS A 2 55.65 36.46 11.98
C LYS A 2 55.28 35.08 11.44
N ILE A 3 55.23 34.09 12.31
CA ILE A 3 54.87 32.71 12.02
C ILE A 3 53.34 32.62 12.05
N LEU A 4 52.73 32.35 10.88
CA LEU A 4 51.32 32.03 10.77
C LEU A 4 51.15 30.51 11.04
N VAL A 5 50.50 30.17 12.13
CA VAL A 5 50.00 28.80 12.41
C VAL A 5 48.68 28.65 11.73
N LYS A 6 48.61 27.80 10.69
CA LYS A 6 47.36 27.38 10.06
C LYS A 6 46.81 26.20 10.87
N CYS A 7 45.78 26.42 11.68
CA CYS A 7 44.97 25.33 12.22
C CYS A 7 44.03 24.82 11.12
N ALA A 8 44.28 23.61 10.64
CA ALA A 8 43.34 22.87 9.81
C ALA A 8 42.32 22.16 10.74
N LEU A 9 41.11 22.70 10.78
CA LEU A 9 39.96 22.01 11.39
C LEU A 9 39.51 20.91 10.44
N ALA A 10 39.84 19.65 10.80
CA ALA A 10 39.26 18.50 10.14
C ALA A 10 37.84 18.30 10.68
N LEU A 11 36.82 18.66 9.89
CA LEU A 11 35.44 18.27 10.14
C LEU A 11 35.30 16.77 9.89
N VAL A 12 35.25 16.00 10.98
CA VAL A 12 34.86 14.58 10.93
C VAL A 12 33.34 14.56 10.75
N PHE A 13 32.86 14.37 9.54
CA PHE A 13 31.49 13.96 9.28
C PHE A 13 31.30 12.54 9.82
N VAL A 14 30.78 12.42 11.02
CA VAL A 14 30.27 11.13 11.54
C VAL A 14 28.93 10.92 10.85
N SER A 15 28.95 10.26 9.70
CA SER A 15 27.76 9.68 9.11
C SER A 15 27.24 8.61 10.04
N PHE A 16 26.15 8.87 10.74
CA PHE A 16 25.39 7.80 11.42
C PHE A 16 24.74 6.95 10.32
N TYR A 17 25.51 6.04 9.75
CA TYR A 17 24.92 4.90 9.10
C TYR A 17 24.15 4.15 10.19
N VAL A 18 22.85 3.99 10.02
CA VAL A 18 22.10 2.92 10.70
C VAL A 18 22.89 1.64 10.41
N GLN A 19 23.58 1.11 11.39
CA GLN A 19 24.35 -0.11 11.23
C GLN A 19 23.34 -1.21 10.90
N ALA A 20 23.16 -1.49 9.61
CA ALA A 20 22.44 -2.65 9.14
C ALA A 20 23.10 -3.83 9.88
N GLN A 21 22.30 -4.60 10.60
CA GLN A 21 22.66 -5.73 11.41
C GLN A 21 23.82 -6.54 10.77
N GLU A 22 25.03 -6.37 11.30
CA GLU A 22 26.23 -6.98 10.72
C GLU A 22 26.24 -8.50 10.93
N LYS A 23 25.73 -8.99 12.08
CA LYS A 23 25.65 -10.41 12.40
C LYS A 23 24.36 -11.01 11.86
N PRO A 24 24.42 -12.22 11.27
CA PRO A 24 23.24 -12.94 10.88
C PRO A 24 22.31 -13.20 12.09
N GLN A 25 21.01 -13.16 11.86
CA GLN A 25 20.00 -13.67 12.79
C GLN A 25 19.37 -14.93 12.17
N ALA A 26 19.27 -15.99 12.95
CA ALA A 26 18.65 -17.24 12.54
C ALA A 26 17.41 -17.50 13.41
N PHE A 27 16.24 -17.41 12.82
CA PHE A 27 14.96 -17.78 13.44
C PHE A 27 14.74 -19.28 13.19
N VAL A 28 14.56 -20.06 14.27
CA VAL A 28 14.54 -21.53 14.18
C VAL A 28 13.31 -22.14 14.83
N GLY A 29 12.81 -23.23 14.24
CA GLY A 29 11.77 -24.08 14.83
C GLY A 29 10.33 -23.72 14.46
N ALA A 30 10.09 -22.65 13.72
CA ALA A 30 8.74 -22.27 13.29
C ALA A 30 8.20 -23.13 12.14
N THR A 31 6.88 -23.18 12.00
CA THR A 31 6.25 -23.46 10.70
C THR A 31 6.37 -22.20 9.84
N ILE A 32 7.08 -22.28 8.72
CA ILE A 32 7.25 -21.14 7.80
C ILE A 32 6.29 -21.29 6.62
N ILE A 33 5.46 -20.26 6.38
CA ILE A 33 4.60 -20.12 5.19
C ILE A 33 5.25 -19.10 4.25
N PRO A 34 6.04 -19.54 3.25
CA PRO A 34 6.82 -18.62 2.43
C PRO A 34 5.99 -17.87 1.39
N ILE A 35 4.73 -18.22 1.18
CA ILE A 35 3.79 -17.78 0.13
C ILE A 35 4.15 -18.32 -1.26
N VAL A 36 5.42 -18.33 -1.64
CA VAL A 36 5.90 -19.00 -2.84
C VAL A 36 6.56 -20.31 -2.41
N GLY A 37 6.01 -21.44 -2.87
CA GLY A 37 6.41 -22.78 -2.44
C GLY A 37 5.49 -23.34 -1.32
N GLN A 38 5.90 -24.48 -0.77
CA GLN A 38 5.11 -25.19 0.26
C GLN A 38 5.48 -24.71 1.66
N PRO A 39 4.55 -24.81 2.63
CA PRO A 39 4.87 -24.61 4.04
C PRO A 39 6.03 -25.51 4.50
N ILE A 40 6.87 -24.98 5.39
CA ILE A 40 8.10 -25.61 5.88
C ILE A 40 7.96 -25.83 7.37
N GLU A 41 7.82 -27.09 7.78
CA GLU A 41 7.82 -27.46 9.20
C GLU A 41 9.23 -27.41 9.76
N ASN A 42 9.35 -27.03 11.05
CA ASN A 42 10.64 -26.89 11.72
C ASN A 42 11.63 -26.08 10.85
N GLY A 43 11.17 -24.94 10.39
CA GLY A 43 11.88 -24.11 9.44
C GLY A 43 12.96 -23.25 10.07
N VAL A 44 13.86 -22.76 9.22
CA VAL A 44 14.89 -21.78 9.55
C VAL A 44 14.77 -20.62 8.56
N LEU A 45 14.74 -19.38 9.07
CA LEU A 45 14.90 -18.16 8.31
C LEU A 45 16.18 -17.47 8.78
N ILE A 46 17.12 -17.21 7.86
CA ILE A 46 18.34 -16.44 8.15
C ILE A 46 18.20 -15.07 7.49
N VAL A 47 18.41 -14.03 8.30
CA VAL A 47 18.40 -12.63 7.85
C VAL A 47 19.72 -11.95 8.18
N GLN A 48 20.19 -11.10 7.27
CA GLN A 48 21.40 -10.31 7.46
C GLN A 48 21.33 -9.04 6.60
N ARG A 49 21.73 -7.91 7.15
CA ARG A 49 21.75 -6.62 6.45
C ARG A 49 20.42 -6.27 5.78
N GLY A 50 19.32 -6.53 6.49
CA GLY A 50 17.98 -6.23 6.00
C GLY A 50 17.44 -7.18 4.93
N LYS A 51 18.17 -8.26 4.60
CA LYS A 51 17.79 -9.21 3.56
C LYS A 51 17.62 -10.62 4.09
N ILE A 52 16.77 -11.38 3.42
CA ILE A 52 16.67 -12.83 3.60
C ILE A 52 17.89 -13.47 2.94
N VAL A 53 18.69 -14.18 3.71
CA VAL A 53 19.87 -14.92 3.22
C VAL A 53 19.50 -16.35 2.85
N ALA A 54 18.71 -17.01 3.70
CA ALA A 54 18.26 -18.38 3.47
C ALA A 54 16.92 -18.62 4.17
N VAL A 55 16.11 -19.50 3.60
CA VAL A 55 14.89 -20.05 4.18
C VAL A 55 14.74 -21.50 3.77
N GLY A 56 14.37 -22.38 4.72
CA GLY A 56 14.23 -23.80 4.43
C GLY A 56 14.02 -24.64 5.68
N ALA A 57 13.88 -25.95 5.51
CA ALA A 57 13.83 -26.88 6.62
C ALA A 57 15.14 -26.86 7.43
N ARG A 58 15.05 -27.13 8.73
CA ARG A 58 16.22 -27.11 9.65
C ARG A 58 17.38 -27.98 9.15
N ALA A 59 17.07 -29.12 8.53
CA ALA A 59 18.07 -30.04 8.00
C ALA A 59 18.74 -29.57 6.70
N ALA A 60 18.13 -28.60 5.98
CA ALA A 60 18.60 -28.12 4.69
C ALA A 60 19.33 -26.76 4.78
N VAL A 61 19.19 -26.04 5.89
CA VAL A 61 19.79 -24.71 6.05
C VAL A 61 20.96 -24.75 7.03
N THR A 62 22.15 -24.37 6.56
CA THR A 62 23.33 -24.21 7.41
C THR A 62 23.27 -22.85 8.11
N ILE A 63 23.20 -22.87 9.45
CA ILE A 63 23.23 -21.64 10.25
C ILE A 63 24.67 -21.21 10.43
N PRO A 64 25.05 -19.95 10.11
CA PRO A 64 26.39 -19.43 10.39
C PRO A 64 26.73 -19.52 11.87
N SER A 65 27.98 -19.86 12.19
CA SER A 65 28.43 -20.07 13.59
C SER A 65 28.38 -18.79 14.43
N ASP A 66 28.41 -17.62 13.79
CA ASP A 66 28.33 -16.29 14.42
C ASP A 66 26.90 -15.74 14.45
N ALA A 67 25.91 -16.49 13.95
CA ALA A 67 24.51 -16.05 13.92
C ALA A 67 23.91 -16.01 15.33
N ALA A 68 23.16 -14.93 15.60
CA ALA A 68 22.28 -14.88 16.76
C ALA A 68 21.07 -15.78 16.50
N THR A 69 20.94 -16.86 17.24
CA THR A 69 19.82 -17.80 17.11
C THR A 69 18.64 -17.35 17.96
N ILE A 70 17.47 -17.27 17.35
CA ILE A 70 16.19 -16.88 17.96
C ILE A 70 15.26 -18.09 17.85
N ASP A 71 14.86 -18.65 18.98
CA ASP A 71 13.93 -19.76 19.04
C ASP A 71 12.48 -19.26 18.86
N VAL A 72 11.83 -19.74 17.82
CA VAL A 72 10.43 -19.47 17.48
C VAL A 72 9.64 -20.77 17.33
N THR A 73 10.07 -21.81 18.03
CA THR A 73 9.41 -23.13 18.06
C THR A 73 7.93 -22.99 18.45
N GLY A 74 7.06 -23.69 17.73
CA GLY A 74 5.61 -23.65 17.94
C GLY A 74 4.92 -22.36 17.45
N LYS A 75 5.65 -21.48 16.76
CA LYS A 75 5.12 -20.29 16.11
C LYS A 75 5.00 -20.51 14.61
N THR A 76 4.25 -19.61 13.95
CA THR A 76 4.19 -19.54 12.49
C THR A 76 4.90 -18.29 12.03
N MET A 77 5.68 -18.39 10.96
CA MET A 77 6.30 -17.24 10.29
C MET A 77 5.79 -17.13 8.86
N MET A 78 5.54 -15.91 8.42
CA MET A 78 5.18 -15.61 7.04
C MET A 78 5.71 -14.23 6.63
N PRO A 79 5.70 -13.87 5.32
CA PRO A 79 6.06 -12.51 4.90
C PRO A 79 5.20 -11.49 5.64
N GLY A 80 5.75 -10.32 5.87
CA GLY A 80 4.98 -9.17 6.29
C GLY A 80 3.86 -8.85 5.31
N LEU A 81 2.76 -8.36 5.83
CA LEU A 81 1.60 -8.01 5.02
C LEU A 81 1.89 -6.77 4.17
N VAL A 82 1.36 -6.76 2.96
CA VAL A 82 1.44 -5.64 2.03
C VAL A 82 0.06 -5.07 1.85
N ASP A 83 -0.15 -3.82 2.26
CA ASP A 83 -1.42 -3.13 2.10
C ASP A 83 -1.37 -2.20 0.89
N SER A 84 -2.17 -2.49 -0.11
CA SER A 84 -2.16 -1.74 -1.38
C SER A 84 -3.02 -0.46 -1.36
N HIS A 85 -3.75 -0.19 -0.25
CA HIS A 85 -4.59 0.99 -0.11
C HIS A 85 -4.82 1.31 1.37
N SER A 86 -4.25 2.41 1.83
CA SER A 86 -4.39 2.87 3.21
C SER A 86 -4.34 4.40 3.29
N HIS A 87 -4.85 4.95 4.40
CA HIS A 87 -4.85 6.38 4.70
C HIS A 87 -4.09 6.69 6.01
N ILE A 88 -3.23 5.77 6.47
CA ILE A 88 -2.45 5.97 7.71
C ILE A 88 -1.51 7.18 7.61
N GLY A 89 -1.13 7.73 8.78
CA GLY A 89 -0.20 8.86 8.87
C GLY A 89 -0.88 10.22 8.79
N GLU A 90 -2.14 10.31 9.24
CA GLU A 90 -2.94 11.56 9.25
C GLU A 90 -3.04 12.23 7.88
N VAL A 91 -2.98 11.46 6.81
CA VAL A 91 -3.23 12.02 5.49
C VAL A 91 -4.68 12.49 5.44
N ALA A 92 -4.86 13.77 5.21
CA ALA A 92 -6.18 14.32 4.99
C ALA A 92 -6.83 13.65 3.78
N GLY A 93 -8.14 13.72 3.68
CA GLY A 93 -8.89 13.37 2.48
C GLY A 93 -8.27 14.01 1.25
N ALA A 94 -9.01 14.37 0.24
CA ALA A 94 -8.47 15.15 -0.86
C ALA A 94 -8.74 16.65 -0.62
N ASP A 95 -7.89 17.51 -1.14
CA ASP A 95 -8.08 18.96 -1.06
C ASP A 95 -9.33 19.39 -1.85
N GLY A 96 -10.27 20.08 -1.18
CA GLY A 96 -11.58 20.46 -1.72
C GLY A 96 -11.57 21.55 -2.80
N SER A 97 -10.40 22.10 -3.19
CA SER A 97 -10.31 23.26 -4.10
C SER A 97 -10.59 22.92 -5.57
N ALA A 98 -10.36 21.66 -6.01
CA ALA A 98 -10.64 21.22 -7.38
C ALA A 98 -10.89 19.71 -7.47
N PRO A 99 -11.67 19.23 -8.45
CA PRO A 99 -11.96 17.81 -8.61
C PRO A 99 -10.80 16.98 -9.17
N ILE A 100 -9.76 17.60 -9.71
CA ILE A 100 -8.61 16.93 -10.34
C ILE A 100 -7.34 17.68 -9.96
N GLN A 101 -6.47 17.04 -9.19
CA GLN A 101 -5.26 17.66 -8.60
C GLN A 101 -4.09 16.68 -8.62
N PRO A 102 -3.61 16.25 -9.80
CA PRO A 102 -2.53 15.26 -9.90
C PRO A 102 -1.17 15.75 -9.39
N GLU A 103 -0.99 17.07 -9.22
CA GLU A 103 0.20 17.71 -8.66
C GLU A 103 0.33 17.54 -7.14
N VAL A 104 -0.77 17.31 -6.43
CA VAL A 104 -0.77 17.12 -4.98
C VAL A 104 -0.05 15.82 -4.62
N ARG A 105 0.81 15.86 -3.60
CA ARG A 105 1.62 14.71 -3.18
C ARG A 105 1.39 14.41 -1.70
N ILE A 106 1.03 13.19 -1.39
CA ILE A 106 0.97 12.69 0.00
C ILE A 106 2.31 12.87 0.73
N LEU A 107 3.42 12.83 0.00
CA LEU A 107 4.77 13.10 0.52
C LEU A 107 4.84 14.35 1.40
N ASP A 108 4.07 15.37 1.04
CA ASP A 108 4.14 16.68 1.68
C ASP A 108 3.22 16.82 2.92
N SER A 109 2.40 15.79 3.22
CA SER A 109 1.40 15.87 4.29
C SER A 109 1.44 14.72 5.31
N ILE A 110 2.16 13.64 5.05
CA ILE A 110 2.16 12.47 5.93
C ILE A 110 2.87 12.73 7.26
N ASN A 111 2.22 12.38 8.37
CA ASN A 111 2.79 12.36 9.71
C ASN A 111 3.32 10.95 10.04
N VAL A 112 4.64 10.75 9.99
CA VAL A 112 5.27 9.46 10.27
C VAL A 112 5.27 9.07 11.76
N LEU A 113 4.93 10.01 12.65
CA LEU A 113 4.83 9.78 14.09
C LEU A 113 3.41 9.47 14.54
N ASP A 114 2.46 9.44 13.62
CA ASP A 114 1.07 9.10 13.91
C ASP A 114 0.90 7.66 14.40
N ASN A 115 -0.02 7.46 15.33
CA ASN A 115 -0.27 6.15 15.93
C ASN A 115 -0.77 5.09 14.93
N SER A 116 -1.34 5.48 13.81
CA SER A 116 -1.76 4.54 12.76
C SER A 116 -0.59 3.75 12.16
N ILE A 117 0.62 4.37 12.10
CA ILE A 117 1.85 3.66 11.72
C ILE A 117 2.13 2.52 12.71
N ARG A 118 1.99 2.77 14.02
CA ARG A 118 2.19 1.76 15.06
C ARG A 118 1.10 0.68 15.02
N ARG A 119 -0.15 1.05 14.73
CA ARG A 119 -1.24 0.09 14.54
C ARG A 119 -0.99 -0.83 13.35
N ALA A 120 -0.49 -0.29 12.23
CA ALA A 120 -0.11 -1.09 11.07
C ALA A 120 1.01 -2.09 11.41
N GLN A 121 2.03 -1.66 12.19
CA GLN A 121 3.07 -2.56 12.70
C GLN A 121 2.48 -3.68 13.56
N ALA A 122 1.56 -3.35 14.47
CA ALA A 122 0.89 -4.32 15.33
C ALA A 122 0.00 -5.31 14.55
N GLY A 123 -0.51 -4.91 13.38
CA GLY A 123 -1.23 -5.75 12.43
C GLY A 123 -0.35 -6.63 11.54
N GLY A 124 0.96 -6.44 11.59
CA GLY A 124 1.90 -7.17 10.75
C GLY A 124 2.10 -6.59 9.35
N ILE A 125 1.63 -5.36 9.09
CA ILE A 125 1.85 -4.67 7.82
C ILE A 125 3.28 -4.13 7.80
N THR A 126 4.03 -4.50 6.77
CA THR A 126 5.43 -4.08 6.59
C THR A 126 5.63 -3.14 5.41
N THR A 127 4.70 -3.16 4.48
CA THR A 127 4.71 -2.33 3.27
C THR A 127 3.30 -1.82 3.01
N VAL A 128 3.17 -0.54 2.68
CA VAL A 128 1.87 0.10 2.47
C VAL A 128 1.92 1.09 1.30
N ASN A 129 0.80 1.18 0.56
CA ASN A 129 0.52 2.28 -0.35
C ASN A 129 -0.39 3.27 0.36
N VAL A 130 0.18 4.38 0.83
CA VAL A 130 -0.58 5.48 1.42
C VAL A 130 -1.07 6.41 0.33
N MET A 131 -2.35 6.76 0.37
CA MET A 131 -2.97 7.57 -0.68
C MET A 131 -3.97 8.58 -0.10
N PRO A 132 -4.27 9.68 -0.83
CA PRO A 132 -5.32 10.60 -0.44
C PRO A 132 -6.71 9.97 -0.60
N GLY A 133 -7.73 10.56 0.01
CA GLY A 133 -9.11 10.11 -0.04
C GLY A 133 -9.70 10.10 -1.46
N SER A 134 -10.87 9.47 -1.60
CA SER A 134 -11.53 9.22 -2.89
C SER A 134 -12.53 10.30 -3.30
N GLY A 135 -12.63 11.40 -2.55
CA GLY A 135 -13.63 12.48 -2.77
C GLY A 135 -13.45 13.30 -4.05
N HIS A 136 -12.47 12.96 -4.89
CA HIS A 136 -12.09 13.70 -6.09
C HIS A 136 -11.78 12.74 -7.24
N LEU A 137 -11.98 13.18 -8.49
CA LEU A 137 -11.67 12.37 -9.67
C LEU A 137 -10.19 12.00 -9.76
N ASN A 138 -9.31 12.91 -9.33
CA ASN A 138 -7.90 12.66 -9.10
C ASN A 138 -7.47 13.44 -7.85
N SER A 139 -7.15 12.72 -6.79
CA SER A 139 -6.78 13.29 -5.50
C SER A 139 -5.26 13.52 -5.35
N GLY A 140 -4.47 13.09 -6.33
CA GLY A 140 -3.02 13.28 -6.31
C GLY A 140 -2.20 12.00 -6.24
N GLN A 141 -0.92 12.19 -5.95
CA GLN A 141 0.12 11.16 -5.95
C GLN A 141 0.14 10.39 -4.63
N THR A 142 0.20 9.07 -4.73
CA THR A 142 0.33 8.16 -3.58
C THR A 142 1.81 7.87 -3.28
N LEU A 143 2.08 7.24 -2.14
CA LEU A 143 3.41 6.85 -1.71
C LEU A 143 3.47 5.39 -1.27
N TYR A 144 4.52 4.68 -1.68
CA TYR A 144 4.82 3.34 -1.17
C TYR A 144 5.85 3.46 -0.04
N LEU A 145 5.51 2.92 1.12
CA LEU A 145 6.30 3.07 2.33
C LEU A 145 6.63 1.71 2.96
N LYS A 146 7.79 1.64 3.60
CA LYS A 146 8.11 0.63 4.61
C LYS A 146 7.58 1.10 5.97
N VAL A 147 6.82 0.26 6.65
CA VAL A 147 6.20 0.57 7.94
C VAL A 147 7.24 0.42 9.06
N LYS A 148 8.29 1.25 8.99
CA LYS A 148 9.40 1.28 9.95
C LYS A 148 9.18 2.32 11.04
N ASN A 149 9.96 2.21 12.11
CA ASN A 149 10.15 3.33 13.04
C ASN A 149 11.07 4.36 12.38
N GLY A 150 10.53 5.52 12.06
CA GLY A 150 11.25 6.63 11.44
C GLY A 150 10.99 7.93 12.17
N ARG A 151 11.79 8.96 11.85
CA ARG A 151 11.62 10.31 12.38
C ARG A 151 11.14 11.27 11.30
N THR A 152 11.41 10.92 10.06
CA THR A 152 11.07 11.69 8.85
C THR A 152 10.48 10.76 7.82
N ILE A 153 9.78 11.33 6.85
CA ILE A 153 9.22 10.53 5.75
C ILE A 153 10.32 9.82 4.95
N ASP A 154 11.50 10.42 4.82
CA ASP A 154 12.61 9.83 4.08
C ASP A 154 13.08 8.50 4.66
N ASP A 155 12.89 8.28 5.98
CA ASP A 155 13.21 7.01 6.63
C ASP A 155 12.31 5.86 6.15
N LEU A 156 11.09 6.17 5.68
CA LEU A 156 10.08 5.19 5.30
C LEU A 156 9.97 4.98 3.79
N LEU A 157 10.46 5.92 2.97
CA LEU A 157 10.29 5.89 1.52
C LEU A 157 10.89 4.63 0.88
N ILE A 158 10.17 4.09 -0.09
CA ILE A 158 10.68 3.06 -0.99
C ILE A 158 11.19 3.73 -2.26
N TYR A 159 12.45 3.45 -2.62
CA TYR A 159 13.07 4.00 -3.82
C TYR A 159 13.19 2.95 -4.92
N ASP A 160 13.05 3.39 -6.17
CA ASP A 160 13.38 2.60 -7.34
C ASP A 160 14.90 2.50 -7.56
N LYS A 161 15.32 1.73 -8.57
CA LYS A 161 16.75 1.57 -8.93
C LYS A 161 17.47 2.86 -9.37
N ASN A 162 16.72 3.92 -9.65
CA ASN A 162 17.24 5.22 -10.08
C ASN A 162 17.26 6.24 -8.92
N GLY A 163 16.92 5.80 -7.69
CA GLY A 163 16.87 6.65 -6.51
C GLY A 163 15.67 7.58 -6.47
N LYS A 164 14.59 7.30 -7.22
CA LYS A 164 13.32 8.02 -7.14
C LYS A 164 12.37 7.29 -6.18
N TYR A 165 11.65 8.04 -5.34
CA TYR A 165 10.62 7.45 -4.49
C TYR A 165 9.48 6.85 -5.34
N MET A 166 8.98 5.71 -4.90
CA MET A 166 7.90 4.97 -5.57
C MET A 166 6.54 5.39 -5.06
N GLY A 167 5.56 5.40 -5.93
CA GLY A 167 4.17 5.71 -5.64
C GLY A 167 3.33 5.71 -6.91
N GLY A 168 2.02 5.72 -6.73
CA GLY A 168 1.03 5.73 -7.80
C GLY A 168 0.34 7.08 -7.97
N MET A 169 -0.87 7.01 -8.54
CA MET A 169 -1.76 8.15 -8.73
C MET A 169 -3.18 7.72 -8.33
N LYS A 170 -3.82 8.46 -7.42
CA LYS A 170 -5.18 8.16 -6.95
C LYS A 170 -6.22 8.74 -7.90
N PHE A 171 -7.05 7.86 -8.47
CA PHE A 171 -8.26 8.21 -9.21
C PHE A 171 -9.49 7.66 -8.49
N ALA A 172 -10.66 8.26 -8.76
CA ALA A 172 -11.94 7.78 -8.27
C ALA A 172 -13.07 8.12 -9.23
N ASN A 173 -14.11 7.29 -9.20
CA ASN A 173 -15.43 7.56 -9.79
C ASN A 173 -16.55 7.11 -8.83
N GLY A 174 -17.79 7.25 -9.25
CA GLY A 174 -18.94 6.89 -8.46
C GLY A 174 -19.40 8.03 -7.55
N THR A 175 -20.01 7.69 -6.41
CA THR A 175 -20.64 8.72 -5.56
C THR A 175 -19.64 9.60 -4.81
N ASN A 176 -18.42 9.11 -4.57
CA ASN A 176 -17.41 9.86 -3.80
C ASN A 176 -17.02 11.19 -4.43
N PRO A 177 -16.61 11.27 -5.72
CA PRO A 177 -16.22 12.53 -6.36
C PRO A 177 -17.40 13.36 -6.85
N MET A 178 -18.63 12.84 -6.83
CA MET A 178 -19.82 13.62 -7.22
C MET A 178 -20.26 14.60 -6.13
N ARG A 179 -20.78 15.73 -6.55
CA ARG A 179 -21.50 16.66 -5.67
C ARG A 179 -22.94 16.80 -6.17
N PRO A 180 -23.95 16.69 -5.27
CA PRO A 180 -25.34 16.86 -5.65
C PRO A 180 -25.57 18.18 -6.40
N GLY A 181 -26.26 18.10 -7.55
CA GLY A 181 -26.51 19.27 -8.36
C GLY A 181 -25.31 19.85 -9.13
N GLY A 182 -24.12 19.21 -9.06
CA GLY A 182 -22.89 19.71 -9.72
C GLY A 182 -22.38 21.01 -9.11
N ALA A 183 -22.34 21.11 -7.79
CA ALA A 183 -21.88 22.31 -7.10
C ALA A 183 -20.41 22.61 -7.42
N GLY A 184 -20.12 23.83 -7.85
CA GLY A 184 -18.77 24.28 -8.21
C GLY A 184 -18.17 23.50 -9.39
N PRO A 185 -16.85 23.23 -9.39
CA PRO A 185 -16.17 22.51 -10.47
C PRO A 185 -16.38 20.98 -10.42
N PHE A 186 -17.05 20.45 -9.39
CA PHE A 186 -17.25 19.01 -9.20
C PHE A 186 -18.35 18.45 -10.10
N PRO A 187 -18.21 17.19 -10.58
CA PRO A 187 -19.21 16.56 -11.40
C PRO A 187 -20.49 16.25 -10.62
N GLY A 188 -21.64 16.39 -11.25
CA GLY A 188 -22.94 15.96 -10.73
C GLY A 188 -23.42 14.62 -11.27
N THR A 189 -22.70 14.03 -12.24
CA THR A 189 -23.08 12.77 -12.90
C THR A 189 -21.86 11.94 -13.30
N ARG A 190 -21.99 10.61 -13.35
CA ARG A 190 -20.97 9.67 -13.83
C ARG A 190 -20.46 9.97 -15.23
N ALA A 191 -21.34 10.42 -16.11
CA ALA A 191 -20.94 10.83 -17.46
C ALA A 191 -19.99 12.03 -17.45
N LYS A 192 -20.24 13.01 -16.56
CA LYS A 192 -19.37 14.18 -16.40
C LYS A 192 -18.04 13.80 -15.76
N GLU A 193 -18.01 12.84 -14.84
CA GLU A 193 -16.76 12.29 -14.26
C GLU A 193 -15.83 11.78 -15.37
N ALA A 194 -16.34 10.87 -16.20
CA ALA A 194 -15.57 10.31 -17.31
C ALA A 194 -15.13 11.37 -18.32
N SER A 195 -15.97 12.39 -18.57
CA SER A 195 -15.65 13.51 -19.47
C SER A 195 -14.48 14.34 -18.92
N LEU A 196 -14.51 14.70 -17.64
CA LEU A 196 -13.45 15.51 -17.00
C LEU A 196 -12.13 14.75 -16.95
N MET A 197 -12.14 13.47 -16.58
CA MET A 197 -10.94 12.63 -16.57
C MET A 197 -10.33 12.52 -17.97
N ARG A 198 -11.18 12.30 -19.00
CA ARG A 198 -10.73 12.21 -20.39
C ARG A 198 -10.10 13.51 -20.86
N GLU A 199 -10.71 14.65 -20.55
CA GLU A 199 -10.18 15.97 -20.88
C GLU A 199 -8.75 16.16 -20.30
N GLN A 200 -8.55 15.84 -19.03
CA GLN A 200 -7.24 15.99 -18.40
C GLN A 200 -6.19 15.04 -18.98
N LEU A 201 -6.57 13.80 -19.27
CA LEU A 201 -5.66 12.83 -19.89
C LEU A 201 -5.28 13.25 -21.33
N LEU A 202 -6.20 13.83 -22.12
CA LEU A 202 -5.88 14.39 -23.42
C LEU A 202 -4.90 15.57 -23.31
N ARG A 203 -5.12 16.49 -22.38
CA ARG A 203 -4.18 17.59 -22.11
C ARG A 203 -2.79 17.08 -21.72
N ALA A 204 -2.74 16.03 -20.91
CA ALA A 204 -1.47 15.41 -20.53
C ALA A 204 -0.77 14.73 -21.73
N GLN A 205 -1.53 14.09 -22.66
CA GLN A 205 -0.96 13.57 -23.91
C GLN A 205 -0.36 14.69 -24.77
N GLU A 206 -1.06 15.81 -24.91
CA GLU A 206 -0.54 16.98 -25.65
C GLU A 206 0.71 17.56 -25.01
N TYR A 207 0.72 17.72 -23.69
CA TYR A 207 1.86 18.21 -22.95
C TYR A 207 3.08 17.29 -23.13
N ARG A 208 2.89 15.99 -22.93
CA ARG A 208 3.92 14.96 -23.12
C ARG A 208 4.50 14.99 -24.53
N GLU A 209 3.64 15.14 -25.54
CA GLU A 209 4.09 15.22 -26.92
C GLU A 209 4.91 16.50 -27.20
N LYS A 210 4.52 17.66 -26.64
CA LYS A 210 5.30 18.90 -26.73
C LYS A 210 6.69 18.72 -26.11
N VAL A 211 6.78 18.13 -24.92
CA VAL A 211 8.06 17.83 -24.25
C VAL A 211 8.91 16.89 -25.11
N ARG A 212 8.30 15.81 -25.66
CA ARG A 212 9.00 14.85 -26.51
C ARG A 212 9.57 15.48 -27.80
N ARG A 213 8.78 16.36 -28.44
CA ARG A 213 9.22 17.08 -29.66
C ARG A 213 10.32 18.11 -29.41
N ALA A 214 10.33 18.71 -28.23
CA ALA A 214 11.40 19.64 -27.83
C ALA A 214 12.75 18.94 -27.70
N GLY A 215 12.77 17.68 -27.27
CA GLY A 215 14.00 16.90 -27.08
C GLY A 215 14.99 17.64 -26.17
N ASN A 216 16.20 17.91 -26.68
CA ASN A 216 17.24 18.63 -25.95
C ASN A 216 17.17 20.17 -26.13
N ASP A 217 16.27 20.66 -26.96
CA ASP A 217 16.11 22.09 -27.23
C ASP A 217 15.25 22.75 -26.15
N LYS A 218 15.91 23.30 -25.13
CA LYS A 218 15.26 23.95 -24.00
C LYS A 218 14.35 25.13 -24.41
N SER A 219 14.59 25.77 -25.55
CA SER A 219 13.80 26.92 -26.02
C SER A 219 12.40 26.46 -26.54
N LYS A 220 12.24 25.18 -26.87
CA LYS A 220 10.99 24.59 -27.35
C LYS A 220 10.20 23.86 -26.27
N LEU A 221 10.72 23.78 -25.05
CA LEU A 221 9.99 23.17 -23.95
C LEU A 221 8.73 23.99 -23.63
N PRO A 222 7.58 23.33 -23.38
CA PRO A 222 6.42 24.04 -22.87
C PRO A 222 6.72 24.62 -21.49
N THR A 223 5.96 25.65 -21.08
CA THR A 223 5.95 26.10 -19.68
C THR A 223 5.64 24.91 -18.77
N ARG A 224 6.36 24.81 -17.67
CA ARG A 224 6.15 23.73 -16.71
C ARG A 224 4.74 23.78 -16.14
N ASP A 225 4.10 22.62 -16.11
CA ASP A 225 2.79 22.40 -15.54
C ASP A 225 2.87 21.11 -14.68
N LEU A 226 2.87 21.29 -13.36
CA LEU A 226 3.07 20.17 -12.42
C LEU A 226 1.97 19.11 -12.54
N ALA A 227 0.72 19.52 -12.83
CA ALA A 227 -0.38 18.61 -13.04
C ALA A 227 -0.16 17.76 -14.28
N MET A 228 0.23 18.38 -15.39
CA MET A 228 0.51 17.68 -16.65
C MET A 228 1.78 16.81 -16.56
N GLU A 229 2.81 17.26 -15.84
CA GLU A 229 4.01 16.44 -15.58
C GLU A 229 3.64 15.16 -14.82
N ALA A 230 2.80 15.27 -13.78
CA ALA A 230 2.37 14.13 -12.98
C ALA A 230 1.50 13.14 -13.81
N LEU A 231 0.59 13.64 -14.62
CA LEU A 231 -0.21 12.80 -15.52
C LEU A 231 0.61 12.21 -16.69
N ALA A 232 1.65 12.90 -17.15
CA ALA A 232 2.59 12.34 -18.12
C ALA A 232 3.32 11.11 -17.53
N GLU A 233 3.68 11.12 -16.23
CA GLU A 233 4.23 9.93 -15.56
C GLU A 233 3.25 8.73 -15.54
N VAL A 234 1.95 9.00 -15.42
CA VAL A 234 0.90 7.97 -15.55
C VAL A 234 0.86 7.41 -16.98
N LEU A 235 0.85 8.27 -17.99
CA LEU A 235 0.79 7.89 -19.40
C LEU A 235 2.07 7.20 -19.91
N ASP A 236 3.21 7.44 -19.24
CA ASP A 236 4.48 6.76 -19.50
C ASP A 236 4.61 5.42 -18.74
N GLY A 237 3.57 5.05 -17.95
CA GLY A 237 3.56 3.82 -17.16
C GLY A 237 4.50 3.85 -15.93
N ARG A 238 5.05 5.01 -15.56
CA ARG A 238 5.91 5.18 -14.38
C ARG A 238 5.12 5.19 -13.07
N ARG A 239 3.88 5.71 -13.10
CA ARG A 239 2.94 5.66 -11.99
C ARG A 239 1.77 4.77 -12.34
N ILE A 240 1.43 3.85 -11.43
CA ILE A 240 0.23 3.03 -11.51
C ILE A 240 -0.95 3.87 -11.05
N VAL A 241 -2.05 3.81 -11.77
CA VAL A 241 -3.33 4.40 -11.33
C VAL A 241 -3.99 3.46 -10.33
N HIS A 242 -4.20 3.93 -9.11
CA HIS A 242 -5.00 3.29 -8.08
C HIS A 242 -6.41 3.88 -8.13
N PHE A 243 -7.36 3.13 -8.68
CA PHE A 243 -8.66 3.65 -9.07
C PHE A 243 -9.76 3.14 -8.13
N HIS A 244 -10.28 4.04 -7.28
CA HIS A 244 -11.46 3.77 -6.46
C HIS A 244 -12.71 3.61 -7.34
N THR A 245 -13.41 2.49 -7.22
CA THR A 245 -14.64 2.21 -7.99
C THR A 245 -15.45 1.09 -7.32
N HIS A 246 -16.78 1.19 -7.31
CA HIS A 246 -17.65 0.22 -6.65
C HIS A 246 -18.58 -0.51 -7.62
N ARG A 247 -19.40 0.24 -8.37
CA ARG A 247 -20.44 -0.30 -9.23
C ARG A 247 -19.89 -0.89 -10.52
N HIS A 248 -20.57 -1.89 -11.06
CA HIS A 248 -20.17 -2.57 -12.29
C HIS A 248 -20.04 -1.63 -13.50
N ASP A 249 -20.94 -0.64 -13.65
CA ASP A 249 -20.91 0.34 -14.73
C ASP A 249 -19.73 1.35 -14.58
N ASP A 250 -19.39 1.73 -13.34
CA ASP A 250 -18.23 2.56 -13.01
C ASP A 250 -16.93 1.79 -13.24
N ILE A 251 -16.87 0.50 -12.85
CA ILE A 251 -15.74 -0.39 -13.16
C ILE A 251 -15.50 -0.47 -14.67
N LEU A 252 -16.55 -0.70 -15.46
CA LEU A 252 -16.44 -0.74 -16.91
C LEU A 252 -16.01 0.62 -17.51
N THR A 253 -16.36 1.72 -16.87
CA THR A 253 -15.89 3.06 -17.27
C THR A 253 -14.41 3.23 -17.01
N ALA A 254 -13.89 2.78 -15.85
CA ALA A 254 -12.45 2.80 -15.55
C ALA A 254 -11.66 1.94 -16.55
N LEU A 255 -12.17 0.75 -16.91
CA LEU A 255 -11.56 -0.12 -17.92
C LEU A 255 -11.57 0.52 -19.32
N ARG A 256 -12.64 1.26 -19.70
CA ARG A 256 -12.67 2.01 -20.97
C ARG A 256 -11.63 3.10 -21.02
N LEU A 257 -11.47 3.89 -19.94
CA LEU A 257 -10.44 4.92 -19.84
C LEU A 257 -9.03 4.31 -19.91
N GLN A 258 -8.80 3.22 -19.20
CA GLN A 258 -7.53 2.49 -19.26
C GLN A 258 -7.21 2.04 -20.69
N LYS A 259 -8.19 1.46 -21.39
CA LYS A 259 -8.02 1.02 -22.78
C LYS A 259 -7.75 2.18 -23.74
N GLU A 260 -8.41 3.32 -23.53
CA GLU A 260 -8.29 4.51 -24.38
C GLU A 260 -6.93 5.20 -24.24
N PHE A 261 -6.39 5.26 -23.01
CA PHE A 261 -5.18 6.02 -22.72
C PHE A 261 -3.93 5.15 -22.45
N GLY A 262 -4.10 3.85 -22.23
CA GLY A 262 -3.01 2.89 -22.11
C GLY A 262 -2.24 2.94 -20.77
N PHE A 263 -2.78 3.57 -19.74
CA PHE A 263 -2.12 3.62 -18.43
C PHE A 263 -2.23 2.30 -17.68
N ARG A 264 -1.31 2.08 -16.73
CA ARG A 264 -1.32 0.94 -15.81
C ARG A 264 -2.38 1.18 -14.73
N LEU A 265 -3.17 0.15 -14.41
CA LEU A 265 -4.35 0.27 -13.57
C LEU A 265 -4.41 -0.82 -12.51
N VAL A 266 -4.75 -0.44 -11.28
CA VAL A 266 -5.25 -1.32 -10.21
C VAL A 266 -6.63 -0.78 -9.80
N LEU A 267 -7.64 -1.63 -9.83
CA LEU A 267 -8.98 -1.28 -9.36
C LEU A 267 -9.09 -1.53 -7.85
N HIS A 268 -9.65 -0.59 -7.12
CA HIS A 268 -9.84 -0.69 -5.68
C HIS A 268 -11.33 -0.78 -5.30
N HIS A 269 -11.61 -1.50 -4.20
CA HIS A 269 -12.93 -1.85 -3.65
C HIS A 269 -13.70 -2.83 -4.53
N VAL A 270 -14.06 -2.47 -5.74
CA VAL A 270 -14.66 -3.35 -6.76
C VAL A 270 -15.88 -4.13 -6.20
N THR A 271 -16.74 -3.44 -5.44
CA THR A 271 -17.87 -4.06 -4.72
C THR A 271 -18.75 -4.93 -5.61
N GLU A 272 -19.07 -4.45 -6.82
CA GLU A 272 -19.86 -5.18 -7.81
C GLU A 272 -18.99 -5.90 -8.88
N GLY A 273 -17.69 -6.08 -8.63
CA GLY A 273 -16.79 -6.76 -9.56
C GLY A 273 -17.21 -8.18 -9.91
N TRP A 274 -17.92 -8.84 -9.02
CA TRP A 274 -18.50 -10.15 -9.28
C TRP A 274 -19.50 -10.18 -10.45
N LYS A 275 -20.14 -9.03 -10.79
CA LYS A 275 -21.04 -8.90 -11.92
C LYS A 275 -20.31 -8.82 -13.28
N VAL A 276 -19.04 -8.35 -13.26
CA VAL A 276 -18.23 -8.05 -14.46
C VAL A 276 -16.83 -8.68 -14.40
N ALA A 277 -16.71 -9.78 -13.65
CA ALA A 277 -15.43 -10.49 -13.48
C ALA A 277 -14.78 -10.93 -14.81
N PRO A 278 -15.53 -11.42 -15.82
CA PRO A 278 -14.96 -11.75 -17.13
C PRO A 278 -14.36 -10.55 -17.85
N GLU A 279 -14.97 -9.37 -17.76
CA GLU A 279 -14.49 -8.13 -18.37
C GLU A 279 -13.21 -7.63 -17.72
N ILE A 280 -13.14 -7.70 -16.38
CA ILE A 280 -11.93 -7.38 -15.61
C ILE A 280 -10.79 -8.33 -15.99
N ALA A 281 -11.07 -9.64 -16.02
CA ALA A 281 -10.09 -10.67 -16.42
C ALA A 281 -9.60 -10.44 -17.85
N LYS A 282 -10.50 -10.17 -18.80
CA LYS A 282 -10.16 -9.88 -20.20
C LYS A 282 -9.28 -8.64 -20.34
N ALA A 283 -9.46 -7.64 -19.49
CA ALA A 283 -8.63 -6.44 -19.45
C ALA A 283 -7.27 -6.68 -18.80
N ASN A 284 -7.05 -7.84 -18.16
CA ASN A 284 -5.85 -8.18 -17.38
C ASN A 284 -5.53 -7.11 -16.32
N VAL A 285 -6.56 -6.59 -15.64
CA VAL A 285 -6.42 -5.55 -14.63
C VAL A 285 -6.54 -6.18 -13.24
N PRO A 286 -5.53 -6.03 -12.36
CA PRO A 286 -5.61 -6.52 -11.00
C PRO A 286 -6.63 -5.72 -10.17
N THR A 287 -7.20 -6.39 -9.18
CA THR A 287 -8.16 -5.81 -8.25
C THR A 287 -7.69 -5.96 -6.81
N SER A 288 -7.72 -4.88 -6.06
CA SER A 288 -7.60 -4.90 -4.61
C SER A 288 -8.96 -4.60 -4.00
N ILE A 289 -9.52 -5.57 -3.29
CA ILE A 289 -10.88 -5.47 -2.76
C ILE A 289 -10.85 -5.30 -1.24
N ILE A 290 -11.88 -4.60 -0.73
CA ILE A 290 -12.16 -4.60 0.69
C ILE A 290 -13.15 -5.73 0.98
N VAL A 291 -12.86 -6.54 1.98
CA VAL A 291 -13.79 -7.57 2.44
C VAL A 291 -14.80 -6.96 3.41
N ILE A 292 -15.89 -7.70 3.68
CA ILE A 292 -17.02 -7.24 4.49
C ILE A 292 -16.60 -7.01 5.95
N ASP A 293 -15.83 -6.00 6.17
CA ASP A 293 -15.47 -5.48 7.48
C ASP A 293 -15.76 -3.98 7.58
N SER A 294 -16.26 -3.45 6.49
CA SER A 294 -16.68 -2.07 6.38
C SER A 294 -18.01 -1.85 7.09
N PRO A 295 -18.18 -0.73 7.81
CA PRO A 295 -19.44 -0.38 8.46
C PRO A 295 -20.60 -0.15 7.48
N GLY A 296 -20.34 -0.16 6.18
CA GLY A 296 -21.36 0.13 5.15
C GLY A 296 -21.65 1.63 5.04
N GLY A 297 -22.82 1.98 4.48
CA GLY A 297 -23.32 3.36 4.51
C GLY A 297 -23.46 4.03 3.15
N LYS A 298 -22.88 3.49 2.08
CA LYS A 298 -23.08 3.98 0.70
C LYS A 298 -24.03 3.07 -0.06
N LEU A 299 -24.98 3.64 -0.84
CA LEU A 299 -25.83 2.85 -1.72
C LEU A 299 -25.04 2.04 -2.75
N GLU A 300 -23.91 2.54 -3.22
CA GLU A 300 -23.07 1.82 -4.20
C GLU A 300 -22.32 0.62 -3.60
N THR A 301 -22.37 0.41 -2.28
CA THR A 301 -21.77 -0.74 -1.59
C THR A 301 -22.80 -1.76 -1.12
N VAL A 302 -24.09 -1.58 -1.43
CA VAL A 302 -25.17 -2.45 -0.95
C VAL A 302 -25.02 -3.91 -1.40
N ASP A 303 -24.42 -4.13 -2.58
CA ASP A 303 -24.18 -5.45 -3.17
C ASP A 303 -22.79 -6.04 -2.79
N LEU A 304 -22.19 -5.58 -1.72
CA LEU A 304 -20.95 -6.15 -1.18
C LEU A 304 -21.16 -7.62 -0.79
N ARG A 305 -20.24 -8.52 -1.22
CA ARG A 305 -20.35 -9.96 -1.02
C ARG A 305 -19.05 -10.56 -0.50
N PHE A 306 -19.15 -11.61 0.35
CA PHE A 306 -18.00 -12.38 0.82
C PHE A 306 -17.25 -13.12 -0.30
N ASP A 307 -17.96 -13.56 -1.32
CA ASP A 307 -17.44 -14.38 -2.39
C ASP A 307 -16.90 -13.60 -3.60
N THR A 308 -16.95 -12.25 -3.58
CA THR A 308 -16.41 -11.42 -4.66
C THR A 308 -14.96 -11.80 -5.00
N GLY A 309 -14.10 -11.99 -3.99
CA GLY A 309 -12.71 -12.41 -4.20
C GLY A 309 -12.57 -13.75 -4.88
N ALA A 310 -13.38 -14.74 -4.47
CA ALA A 310 -13.39 -16.09 -5.06
C ALA A 310 -13.89 -16.06 -6.51
N ILE A 311 -14.91 -15.26 -6.81
CA ILE A 311 -15.45 -15.12 -8.19
C ILE A 311 -14.41 -14.49 -9.11
N LEU A 312 -13.73 -13.42 -8.65
CA LEU A 312 -12.68 -12.74 -9.41
C LEU A 312 -11.46 -13.66 -9.64
N ASP A 313 -10.99 -14.37 -8.58
CA ASP A 313 -9.87 -15.33 -8.70
C ASP A 313 -10.21 -16.46 -9.68
N LYS A 314 -11.42 -17.02 -9.62
CA LYS A 314 -11.91 -18.04 -10.55
C LYS A 314 -11.98 -17.56 -11.98
N ALA A 315 -12.25 -16.27 -12.21
CA ALA A 315 -12.23 -15.63 -13.53
C ALA A 315 -10.80 -15.37 -14.05
N GLY A 316 -9.77 -15.58 -13.23
CA GLY A 316 -8.36 -15.35 -13.57
C GLY A 316 -7.84 -13.95 -13.24
N VAL A 317 -8.58 -13.16 -12.45
CA VAL A 317 -8.14 -11.84 -12.00
C VAL A 317 -7.11 -12.00 -10.86
N LEU A 318 -6.04 -11.21 -10.88
CA LEU A 318 -5.15 -11.09 -9.72
C LEU A 318 -5.88 -10.30 -8.63
N VAL A 319 -6.21 -10.98 -7.53
CA VAL A 319 -6.96 -10.42 -6.40
C VAL A 319 -6.04 -10.15 -5.22
N GLY A 320 -6.08 -8.94 -4.69
CA GLY A 320 -5.52 -8.54 -3.41
C GLY A 320 -6.61 -8.04 -2.47
N PHE A 321 -6.28 -7.94 -1.18
CA PHE A 321 -7.09 -7.26 -0.18
C PHE A 321 -6.38 -6.00 0.30
N HIS A 322 -7.15 -5.03 0.81
CA HIS A 322 -6.59 -3.82 1.44
C HIS A 322 -7.40 -3.43 2.68
N THR A 323 -6.86 -2.50 3.46
CA THR A 323 -7.53 -2.00 4.65
C THR A 323 -8.45 -0.84 4.35
N ASP A 324 -8.06 0.07 3.45
CA ASP A 324 -8.69 1.39 3.39
C ASP A 324 -8.74 2.01 4.79
N ASP A 325 -7.61 1.86 5.57
CA ASP A 325 -7.59 2.19 6.98
C ASP A 325 -8.08 3.63 7.14
N TYR A 326 -9.16 3.78 7.88
CA TYR A 326 -9.67 2.98 8.98
C TYR A 326 -10.97 2.19 8.67
N ILE A 327 -11.31 1.96 7.43
CA ILE A 327 -12.49 1.13 7.12
C ILE A 327 -12.27 -0.29 7.68
N THR A 328 -11.10 -0.88 7.42
CA THR A 328 -10.60 -2.02 8.19
C THR A 328 -9.41 -1.56 9.01
N ASP A 329 -9.50 -1.63 10.33
CA ASP A 329 -8.36 -1.34 11.21
C ASP A 329 -7.15 -2.18 10.79
N SER A 330 -6.01 -1.53 10.56
CA SER A 330 -4.76 -2.17 10.12
C SER A 330 -4.36 -3.36 10.98
N ARG A 331 -4.70 -3.36 12.29
CA ARG A 331 -4.46 -4.49 13.22
C ARG A 331 -5.22 -5.76 12.84
N LEU A 332 -6.28 -5.63 12.06
CA LEU A 332 -7.18 -6.71 11.66
C LEU A 332 -6.97 -7.16 10.21
N PHE A 333 -5.99 -6.60 9.51
CA PHE A 333 -5.81 -6.84 8.07
C PHE A 333 -5.63 -8.33 7.74
N LEU A 334 -4.90 -9.09 8.54
CA LEU A 334 -4.73 -10.55 8.33
C LEU A 334 -6.07 -11.31 8.37
N ARG A 335 -7.06 -10.84 9.15
CA ARG A 335 -8.40 -11.39 9.21
C ARG A 335 -9.12 -11.37 7.85
N SER A 336 -8.77 -10.40 6.99
CA SER A 336 -9.31 -10.30 5.64
C SER A 336 -9.05 -11.58 4.81
N ALA A 337 -7.90 -12.22 5.00
CA ALA A 337 -7.61 -13.52 4.37
C ALA A 337 -8.56 -14.62 4.86
N GLY A 338 -8.84 -14.68 6.17
CA GLY A 338 -9.81 -15.64 6.73
C GLY A 338 -11.23 -15.45 6.19
N ILE A 339 -11.66 -14.19 6.04
CA ILE A 339 -12.95 -13.85 5.43
C ILE A 339 -12.96 -14.23 3.94
N GLY A 340 -11.85 -14.03 3.21
CA GLY A 340 -11.71 -14.49 1.83
C GLY A 340 -11.88 -16.00 1.68
N VAL A 341 -11.31 -16.78 2.61
CA VAL A 341 -11.50 -18.25 2.63
C VAL A 341 -12.98 -18.61 2.91
N ARG A 342 -13.61 -17.94 3.87
CA ARG A 342 -15.05 -18.10 4.12
C ARG A 342 -15.89 -17.79 2.88
N GLY A 343 -15.44 -16.84 2.05
CA GLY A 343 -16.05 -16.48 0.77
C GLY A 343 -15.77 -17.45 -0.38
N GLY A 344 -14.96 -18.51 -0.14
CA GLY A 344 -14.70 -19.56 -1.13
C GLY A 344 -13.33 -19.46 -1.83
N MET A 345 -12.44 -18.56 -1.42
CA MET A 345 -11.04 -18.58 -1.87
C MET A 345 -10.30 -19.78 -1.25
N SER A 346 -9.29 -20.32 -1.94
CA SER A 346 -8.37 -21.26 -1.30
C SER A 346 -7.53 -20.54 -0.24
N ARG A 347 -7.02 -21.31 0.74
CA ARG A 347 -6.13 -20.83 1.78
C ARG A 347 -4.90 -20.09 1.20
N GLU A 348 -4.29 -20.72 0.21
CA GLU A 348 -3.10 -20.21 -0.47
C GLU A 348 -3.40 -18.86 -1.17
N LYS A 349 -4.52 -18.79 -1.88
CA LYS A 349 -4.94 -17.58 -2.60
C LYS A 349 -5.29 -16.43 -1.63
N ALA A 350 -5.92 -16.73 -0.51
CA ALA A 350 -6.28 -15.73 0.49
C ALA A 350 -5.03 -15.16 1.19
N LEU A 351 -4.04 -15.98 1.54
CA LEU A 351 -2.76 -15.50 2.07
C LEU A 351 -1.93 -14.76 1.01
N TYR A 352 -1.98 -15.21 -0.24
CA TYR A 352 -1.36 -14.52 -1.37
C TYR A 352 -1.97 -13.13 -1.58
N ALA A 353 -3.29 -12.96 -1.34
CA ALA A 353 -4.01 -11.70 -1.53
C ALA A 353 -3.60 -10.58 -0.55
N VAL A 354 -3.11 -10.93 0.65
CA VAL A 354 -2.62 -9.94 1.64
C VAL A 354 -1.09 -9.78 1.61
N THR A 355 -0.41 -10.41 0.67
CA THR A 355 1.06 -10.41 0.55
C THR A 355 1.51 -10.17 -0.88
N MET A 356 1.78 -11.24 -1.65
CA MET A 356 2.38 -11.20 -2.98
C MET A 356 1.48 -10.52 -4.03
N ALA A 357 0.16 -10.69 -3.98
CA ALA A 357 -0.73 -10.03 -4.93
C ALA A 357 -0.61 -8.51 -4.84
N ASN A 358 -0.65 -7.98 -3.61
CA ASN A 358 -0.46 -6.56 -3.36
C ASN A 358 0.95 -6.09 -3.71
N ALA A 359 1.98 -6.89 -3.42
CA ALA A 359 3.35 -6.57 -3.82
C ALA A 359 3.47 -6.41 -5.35
N LYS A 360 2.81 -7.27 -6.13
CA LYS A 360 2.74 -7.15 -7.61
C LYS A 360 1.99 -5.91 -8.06
N MET A 361 0.91 -5.53 -7.38
CA MET A 361 0.14 -4.32 -7.70
C MET A 361 0.94 -3.03 -7.47
N LEU A 362 2.02 -3.11 -6.68
CA LEU A 362 2.90 -1.98 -6.35
C LEU A 362 4.27 -2.06 -7.06
N ASP A 363 4.52 -3.04 -7.94
CA ASP A 363 5.84 -3.34 -8.53
C ASP A 363 6.92 -3.65 -7.49
N LEU A 364 6.55 -4.25 -6.37
CA LEU A 364 7.44 -4.58 -5.26
C LEU A 364 7.64 -6.07 -5.04
N ASP A 365 7.10 -6.93 -5.90
CA ASP A 365 7.13 -8.39 -5.77
C ASP A 365 8.55 -9.01 -5.89
N SER A 366 9.49 -8.28 -6.48
CA SER A 366 10.91 -8.63 -6.44
C SER A 366 11.58 -8.37 -5.08
N ARG A 367 10.93 -7.59 -4.20
CA ARG A 367 11.47 -7.16 -2.91
C ARG A 367 10.73 -7.74 -1.71
N VAL A 368 9.40 -7.83 -1.77
CA VAL A 368 8.52 -8.21 -0.65
C VAL A 368 7.44 -9.19 -1.09
N GLY A 369 6.56 -9.60 -0.18
CA GLY A 369 5.38 -10.43 -0.44
C GLY A 369 5.62 -11.94 -0.37
N SER A 370 6.87 -12.39 -0.28
CA SER A 370 7.24 -13.80 -0.02
C SER A 370 8.56 -13.88 0.73
N LEU A 371 8.81 -15.02 1.40
CA LEU A 371 10.10 -15.31 2.02
C LEU A 371 10.97 -16.06 1.04
N GLU A 372 11.82 -15.32 0.33
CA GLU A 372 12.76 -15.86 -0.65
C GLU A 372 14.14 -15.20 -0.47
N PRO A 373 15.25 -15.93 -0.64
CA PRO A 373 16.60 -15.35 -0.58
C PRO A 373 16.75 -14.13 -1.49
N GLY A 374 17.37 -13.07 -0.98
CA GLY A 374 17.59 -11.79 -1.67
C GLY A 374 16.50 -10.76 -1.49
N LYS A 375 15.28 -11.13 -1.08
CA LYS A 375 14.21 -10.19 -0.74
C LYS A 375 14.48 -9.46 0.57
N ASP A 376 13.78 -8.36 0.77
CA ASP A 376 13.81 -7.62 2.03
C ASP A 376 13.33 -8.54 3.16
N ALA A 377 13.99 -8.48 4.31
CA ALA A 377 13.62 -9.29 5.46
C ALA A 377 12.40 -8.69 6.19
N ASP A 378 11.28 -8.67 5.46
CA ASP A 378 9.97 -8.24 5.93
C ASP A 378 9.15 -9.48 6.28
N PHE A 379 8.93 -9.72 7.56
CA PHE A 379 8.22 -10.90 8.02
C PHE A 379 7.54 -10.68 9.37
N ILE A 380 6.59 -11.56 9.67
CA ILE A 380 5.85 -11.58 10.93
C ILE A 380 5.98 -12.94 11.62
N VAL A 381 5.99 -12.90 12.95
CA VAL A 381 5.87 -14.08 13.82
C VAL A 381 4.48 -14.08 14.41
N LEU A 382 3.76 -15.18 14.20
CA LEU A 382 2.38 -15.38 14.62
C LEU A 382 2.29 -16.43 15.73
N SER A 383 1.27 -16.30 16.60
CA SER A 383 1.02 -17.24 17.68
C SER A 383 0.52 -18.63 17.19
N GLY A 384 0.06 -18.74 15.93
CA GLY A 384 -0.48 -19.95 15.35
C GLY A 384 -0.85 -19.78 13.89
N ASP A 385 -1.84 -20.52 13.43
CA ASP A 385 -2.37 -20.49 12.05
C ASP A 385 -2.84 -19.07 11.67
N PRO A 386 -2.33 -18.48 10.57
CA PRO A 386 -2.69 -17.11 10.15
C PRO A 386 -4.18 -16.89 9.87
N LEU A 387 -4.94 -17.94 9.58
CA LEU A 387 -6.37 -17.86 9.30
C LEU A 387 -7.26 -18.09 10.54
N SER A 388 -6.65 -18.39 11.69
CA SER A 388 -7.39 -18.55 12.95
C SER A 388 -7.66 -17.18 13.58
N VAL A 389 -8.91 -16.96 14.03
CA VAL A 389 -9.30 -15.74 14.77
C VAL A 389 -8.62 -15.61 16.15
N TYR A 390 -8.01 -16.68 16.65
CA TYR A 390 -7.26 -16.70 17.91
C TYR A 390 -5.78 -16.37 17.71
N THR A 391 -5.33 -16.27 16.45
CA THR A 391 -3.93 -15.96 16.15
C THR A 391 -3.67 -14.48 16.30
N HIS A 392 -2.56 -14.17 16.94
CA HIS A 392 -2.05 -12.81 17.12
C HIS A 392 -0.72 -12.64 16.39
N VAL A 393 -0.48 -11.46 15.85
CA VAL A 393 0.87 -11.01 15.50
C VAL A 393 1.65 -10.83 16.80
N LEU A 394 2.73 -11.59 16.95
CA LEU A 394 3.63 -11.53 18.10
C LEU A 394 4.75 -10.53 17.85
N GLN A 395 5.34 -10.57 16.67
CA GLN A 395 6.44 -9.70 16.28
C GLN A 395 6.32 -9.35 14.79
N THR A 396 6.71 -8.11 14.45
CA THR A 396 6.80 -7.61 13.07
C THR A 396 8.23 -7.13 12.82
N PHE A 397 8.79 -7.58 11.71
CA PHE A 397 10.13 -7.21 11.26
C PHE A 397 10.06 -6.54 9.90
N VAL A 398 10.74 -5.40 9.76
CA VAL A 398 10.89 -4.66 8.51
C VAL A 398 12.37 -4.50 8.22
N GLU A 399 12.79 -5.00 7.06
CA GLU A 399 14.21 -5.04 6.68
C GLU A 399 15.09 -5.62 7.80
N GLY A 400 14.62 -6.73 8.41
CA GLY A 400 15.31 -7.45 9.48
C GLY A 400 15.31 -6.75 10.85
N THR A 401 14.76 -5.54 10.94
CA THR A 401 14.63 -4.81 12.21
C THR A 401 13.27 -5.07 12.84
N LYS A 402 13.23 -5.45 14.10
CA LYS A 402 11.98 -5.62 14.85
C LYS A 402 11.35 -4.24 15.10
N VAL A 403 10.15 -4.03 14.58
CA VAL A 403 9.39 -2.77 14.71
C VAL A 403 8.22 -2.88 15.67
N PHE A 404 7.81 -4.12 16.00
CA PHE A 404 6.73 -4.41 16.94
C PHE A 404 7.06 -5.70 17.70
N ASP A 405 6.79 -5.69 18.99
CA ASP A 405 6.89 -6.86 19.88
C ASP A 405 5.72 -6.86 20.86
N ARG A 406 4.77 -7.79 20.69
CA ARG A 406 3.58 -7.88 21.55
C ARG A 406 3.90 -8.12 23.03
N SER A 407 5.11 -8.57 23.38
CA SER A 407 5.55 -8.72 24.76
C SER A 407 6.04 -7.41 25.41
N ASP A 408 6.30 -6.38 24.61
CA ASP A 408 6.58 -5.04 25.11
C ASP A 408 5.25 -4.40 25.57
N PRO A 409 5.16 -3.87 26.82
CA PRO A 409 3.92 -3.28 27.31
C PRO A 409 3.36 -2.14 26.45
N LYS A 410 4.23 -1.30 25.87
CA LYS A 410 3.80 -0.18 25.02
C LYS A 410 3.25 -0.66 23.68
N ASP A 411 3.88 -1.67 23.09
CA ASP A 411 3.40 -2.30 21.87
C ASP A 411 2.10 -3.09 22.11
N TYR A 412 1.98 -3.69 23.30
CA TYR A 412 0.76 -4.38 23.72
C TYR A 412 -0.44 -3.40 23.82
N GLU A 413 -0.23 -2.21 24.35
CA GLU A 413 -1.25 -1.16 24.38
C GLU A 413 -1.71 -0.77 22.96
N ILE A 414 -0.80 -0.62 22.02
CA ILE A 414 -1.12 -0.36 20.60
C ILE A 414 -1.92 -1.52 20.00
N ALA A 415 -1.53 -2.75 20.29
CA ALA A 415 -2.16 -3.95 19.72
C ALA A 415 -3.58 -4.22 20.29
N THR A 416 -3.89 -3.78 21.50
CA THR A 416 -5.12 -4.12 22.24
C THR A 416 -5.93 -2.92 22.68
N GLY A 417 -5.37 -1.73 22.64
CA GLY A 417 -6.00 -0.47 23.04
C GLY A 417 -7.13 -0.04 22.11
N GLY A 418 -7.88 0.96 22.53
CA GLY A 418 -8.93 1.58 21.72
C GLY A 418 -8.38 2.19 20.42
N PHE A 419 -9.29 2.59 19.54
CA PHE A 419 -8.93 3.10 18.22
C PHE A 419 -8.03 4.35 18.31
N ASP A 420 -8.34 5.24 19.24
CA ASP A 420 -7.46 6.34 19.62
C ASP A 420 -7.69 6.71 21.08
N VAL A 421 -6.71 6.44 21.92
CA VAL A 421 -6.78 6.71 23.35
C VAL A 421 -6.64 8.20 23.66
N LYS A 422 -6.23 9.02 22.70
CA LYS A 422 -5.91 10.44 22.90
C LYS A 422 -6.80 11.40 22.13
N SER A 423 -7.44 10.98 21.09
CA SER A 423 -8.35 11.85 20.35
C SER A 423 -9.77 11.59 20.76
N GLU A 424 -10.51 12.65 20.85
CA GLU A 424 -11.96 12.63 20.84
C GLU A 424 -12.38 11.65 19.72
N LEU A 425 -13.27 10.74 20.07
CA LEU A 425 -13.84 9.72 19.19
C LEU A 425 -14.54 10.34 17.97
N HIS A 426 -13.78 10.92 17.09
CA HIS A 426 -14.25 11.11 15.74
C HIS A 426 -13.96 9.81 14.99
N ALA A 427 -14.98 9.00 14.85
CA ALA A 427 -15.00 8.00 13.81
C ALA A 427 -14.96 8.75 12.49
N HIS A 428 -13.76 9.09 12.04
CA HIS A 428 -13.55 9.62 10.71
C HIS A 428 -13.89 8.52 9.73
N ILE A 429 -15.08 8.58 9.24
CA ILE A 429 -15.51 7.81 8.09
C ILE A 429 -15.15 8.68 6.90
N ASP A 430 -13.88 8.72 6.50
CA ASP A 430 -13.39 9.55 5.39
C ASP A 430 -14.16 9.36 4.10
N CYS A 431 -14.73 8.18 3.92
CA CYS A 431 -15.67 7.94 2.84
C CYS A 431 -16.98 8.75 2.96
N PHE A 432 -17.26 9.34 4.12
CA PHE A 432 -18.48 10.11 4.39
C PHE A 432 -18.25 11.61 4.55
N GLU A 433 -17.08 12.05 5.03
CA GLU A 433 -16.81 13.47 5.26
C GLU A 433 -16.91 14.31 3.98
N ASP A 434 -16.48 13.75 2.86
CA ASP A 434 -16.61 14.42 1.56
C ASP A 434 -18.07 14.63 1.12
N ILE A 435 -19.03 13.88 1.69
CA ILE A 435 -20.46 14.00 1.40
C ILE A 435 -21.15 15.00 2.35
N THR A 436 -20.69 15.12 3.59
CA THR A 436 -21.38 15.91 4.62
C THR A 436 -20.87 17.33 4.77
N ASN A 437 -19.63 17.62 4.40
CA ASN A 437 -19.07 18.98 4.49
C ASN A 437 -19.54 19.96 3.40
N GLY A 438 -20.41 19.54 2.50
CA GLY A 438 -21.12 20.42 1.56
C GLY A 438 -22.32 21.15 2.12
N GLY A 439 -22.64 20.97 3.39
CA GLY A 439 -23.78 21.61 4.03
C GLY A 439 -23.50 22.07 5.45
N GLN A 440 -23.27 23.35 5.60
CA GLN A 440 -23.19 24.14 6.82
C GLN A 440 -21.79 24.34 7.44
N ARG A 441 -21.13 25.37 6.93
CA ARG A 441 -20.61 26.48 7.80
C ARG A 441 -20.87 27.80 7.08
#